data_d731eb32d1dee26ce19c53685d89e4b0
#
_entry.id   d731eb32d1dee26ce19c53685d89e4b0
#
_cell.length_a   1.000
_cell.length_b   1.000
_cell.length_c   1.000
_cell.angle_alpha   90.00
_cell.angle_beta   90.00
_cell.angle_gamma   90.00
#
_symmetry.space_group_name_H-M   'P 1'
#
loop_
_entity.id
_entity.type
_entity.pdbx_description
1 polymer ?
#
loop_
_entity_poly.entity_id
_entity_poly.type
_entity_poly.pdbx_seq_one_letter_code
_entity_poly.pdbx_strand_id
1 'polypeptide(L)'
;MTRPLYLFFDGISEGLCFKIYNKFQSYLQYGDIYYGKHLKTLNSKIWKYKGTIYKLRIDNGKESARVLFSKSKDGNLKIIHAFLKSTRKTPAKEAQQAIAIYQMLECLETVIWDEQLA
;
A
#
# COMPACT_ATOMS: atom_id res chain seq x y z
N MET A 1 -2.38 -5.21 -11.12
CA MET A 1 -1.23 -4.45 -10.59
C MET A 1 -0.95 -3.26 -11.50
N THR A 2 -0.74 -2.08 -10.94
CA THR A 2 -0.38 -0.90 -11.73
C THR A 2 1.04 -1.03 -12.28
N ARG A 3 1.33 -0.31 -13.38
CA ARG A 3 2.67 -0.32 -13.97
C ARG A 3 3.77 0.17 -13.02
N PRO A 4 3.58 1.28 -12.26
CA PRO A 4 4.59 1.69 -11.27
C PRO A 4 4.88 0.64 -10.22
N LEU A 5 3.86 -0.08 -9.77
CA LEU A 5 4.03 -1.14 -8.78
C LEU A 5 4.77 -2.35 -9.37
N TYR A 6 4.44 -2.73 -10.58
CA TYR A 6 5.14 -3.80 -11.31
C TYR A 6 6.64 -3.48 -11.46
N LEU A 7 6.95 -2.24 -11.88
CA LEU A 7 8.34 -1.80 -12.04
C LEU A 7 9.10 -1.80 -10.71
N PHE A 8 8.42 -1.44 -9.62
CA PHE A 8 9.03 -1.50 -8.29
C PHE A 8 9.44 -2.94 -7.94
N PHE A 9 8.52 -3.90 -8.05
CA PHE A 9 8.81 -5.29 -7.71
C PHE A 9 9.85 -5.92 -8.62
N ASP A 10 9.89 -5.55 -9.88
CA ASP A 10 10.90 -6.03 -10.83
C ASP A 10 12.29 -5.48 -10.51
N GLY A 11 12.39 -4.30 -9.90
CA GLY A 11 13.64 -3.61 -9.61
C GLY A 11 14.26 -3.86 -8.25
N ILE A 12 13.57 -4.55 -7.33
CA ILE A 12 14.10 -4.82 -5.99
C ILE A 12 14.73 -6.21 -5.90
N SER A 13 15.49 -6.46 -4.83
CA SER A 13 16.09 -7.77 -4.59
C SER A 13 15.04 -8.83 -4.30
N GLU A 14 15.36 -10.09 -4.59
CA GLU A 14 14.50 -11.22 -4.27
C GLU A 14 14.25 -11.32 -2.76
N GLY A 15 15.26 -11.03 -1.93
CA GLY A 15 15.12 -11.04 -0.48
C GLY A 15 14.11 -10.04 0.02
N LEU A 16 14.12 -8.81 -0.51
CA LEU A 16 13.14 -7.79 -0.15
C LEU A 16 11.73 -8.18 -0.62
N CYS A 17 11.61 -8.67 -1.84
CA CYS A 17 10.35 -9.14 -2.39
C CYS A 17 9.73 -10.24 -1.50
N PHE A 18 10.55 -11.20 -1.08
CA PHE A 18 10.14 -12.30 -0.19
C PHE A 18 9.67 -11.80 1.17
N LYS A 19 10.37 -10.81 1.75
CA LYS A 19 9.97 -10.19 3.02
C LYS A 19 8.63 -9.47 2.92
N ILE A 20 8.41 -8.75 1.83
CA ILE A 20 7.13 -8.08 1.58
C ILE A 20 6.00 -9.10 1.50
N TYR A 21 6.19 -10.14 0.71
CA TYR A 21 5.22 -11.21 0.55
C TYR A 21 4.87 -11.86 1.90
N ASN A 22 5.87 -12.24 2.67
CA ASN A 22 5.67 -12.89 3.97
C ASN A 22 4.92 -11.99 4.95
N LYS A 23 5.20 -10.68 4.93
CA LYS A 23 4.54 -9.74 5.82
C LYS A 23 3.04 -9.65 5.52
N PHE A 24 2.68 -9.58 4.25
CA PHE A 24 1.28 -9.55 3.84
C PHE A 24 0.57 -10.89 4.10
N GLN A 25 1.24 -12.01 3.88
CA GLN A 25 0.68 -13.33 4.22
C GLN A 25 0.39 -13.44 5.72
N SER A 26 1.27 -12.92 6.56
CA SER A 26 1.07 -12.89 8.00
C SER A 26 -0.18 -12.10 8.39
N TYR A 27 -0.39 -10.93 7.78
CA TYR A 27 -1.59 -10.14 8.04
C TYR A 27 -2.86 -10.86 7.61
N LEU A 28 -2.85 -11.49 6.45
CA LEU A 28 -4.01 -12.24 5.96
C LEU A 28 -4.33 -13.45 6.83
N GLN A 29 -3.30 -14.14 7.31
CA GLN A 29 -3.47 -15.36 8.12
C GLN A 29 -3.98 -15.05 9.53
N TYR A 30 -3.43 -14.03 10.18
CA TYR A 30 -3.76 -13.72 11.57
C TYR A 30 -4.84 -12.67 11.76
N GLY A 31 -5.30 -12.05 10.68
CA GLY A 31 -6.45 -11.16 10.69
C GLY A 31 -6.23 -9.78 11.28
N ASP A 32 -5.17 -9.58 12.05
CA ASP A 32 -4.91 -8.31 12.73
C ASP A 32 -3.73 -7.58 12.11
N ILE A 33 -3.93 -6.28 11.92
CA ILE A 33 -2.87 -5.39 11.48
C ILE A 33 -2.38 -4.62 12.69
N TYR A 34 -1.12 -4.85 13.07
CA TYR A 34 -0.53 -4.23 14.25
C TYR A 34 0.10 -2.90 13.90
N TYR A 35 -0.42 -1.83 14.50
CA TYR A 35 0.19 -0.51 14.42
C TYR A 35 1.44 -0.46 15.27
N GLY A 36 2.44 0.31 14.83
CA GLY A 36 3.68 0.46 15.54
C GLY A 36 4.76 1.08 14.69
N LYS A 37 6.02 0.73 15.00
CA LYS A 37 7.18 1.28 14.32
C LYS A 37 7.16 1.02 12.80
N HIS A 38 6.65 -0.13 12.39
CA HIS A 38 6.71 -0.56 10.99
C HIS A 38 5.40 -0.36 10.22
N LEU A 39 4.28 -0.16 10.92
CA LEU A 39 2.98 0.03 10.27
C LEU A 39 2.32 1.31 10.77
N LYS A 40 2.08 2.22 9.85
CA LYS A 40 1.42 3.50 10.12
C LYS A 40 0.37 3.76 9.04
N THR A 41 -0.46 4.78 9.24
CA THR A 41 -1.35 5.27 8.21
C THR A 41 -0.75 6.51 7.56
N LEU A 42 -1.09 6.71 6.28
CA LEU A 42 -0.81 7.98 5.61
C LEU A 42 -1.79 9.01 6.15
N ASN A 43 -1.29 10.12 6.68
CA ASN A 43 -2.12 11.09 7.40
C ASN A 43 -3.11 11.78 6.44
N SER A 44 -4.39 11.47 6.60
CA SER A 44 -5.45 11.97 5.72
C SER A 44 -5.67 13.48 5.84
N LYS A 45 -5.37 14.07 7.00
CA LYS A 45 -5.49 15.53 7.20
C LYS A 45 -4.39 16.29 6.47
N ILE A 46 -3.15 15.79 6.54
CA ILE A 46 -2.01 16.41 5.87
C ILE A 46 -2.13 16.27 4.36
N TRP A 47 -2.46 15.08 3.89
CA TRP A 47 -2.49 14.75 2.46
C TRP A 47 -3.87 14.97 1.82
N LYS A 48 -4.88 15.36 2.61
CA LYS A 48 -6.21 15.76 2.15
C LYS A 48 -6.90 14.71 1.26
N TYR A 49 -7.09 13.51 1.81
CA TYR A 49 -7.84 12.45 1.14
C TYR A 49 -8.84 11.80 2.09
N LYS A 50 -9.83 11.11 1.54
CA LYS A 50 -10.85 10.38 2.28
C LYS A 50 -10.52 8.90 2.33
N GLY A 51 -10.71 8.26 3.49
CA GLY A 51 -10.43 6.84 3.66
C GLY A 51 -9.15 6.59 4.44
N THR A 52 -8.59 5.40 4.29
CA THR A 52 -7.39 5.01 5.00
C THR A 52 -6.41 4.30 4.08
N ILE A 53 -5.21 4.83 3.98
CA ILE A 53 -4.08 4.18 3.30
C ILE A 53 -3.07 3.80 4.38
N TYR A 54 -2.74 2.52 4.45
CA TYR A 54 -1.72 2.00 5.35
C TYR A 54 -0.35 2.07 4.70
N LYS A 55 0.66 2.35 5.50
CA LYS A 55 2.04 2.44 5.06
C LYS A 55 2.88 1.47 5.86
N LEU A 56 3.39 0.44 5.19
CA LEU A 56 4.20 -0.60 5.80
C LEU A 56 5.68 -0.38 5.49
N ARG A 57 6.51 -0.38 6.54
CA ARG A 57 7.96 -0.33 6.40
C ARG A 57 8.53 -1.74 6.39
N ILE A 58 9.37 -2.03 5.41
CA ILE A 58 10.07 -3.31 5.30
C ILE A 58 11.54 -3.03 4.99
N ASP A 59 12.41 -3.48 5.87
CA ASP A 59 13.86 -3.30 5.72
C ASP A 59 14.53 -4.62 5.36
N ASN A 60 15.48 -4.58 4.45
CA ASN A 60 16.31 -5.71 4.07
C ASN A 60 17.73 -5.22 3.80
N GLY A 61 18.56 -5.18 4.85
CA GLY A 61 19.92 -4.66 4.73
C GLY A 61 19.92 -3.18 4.34
N LYS A 62 20.51 -2.86 3.18
CA LYS A 62 20.56 -1.48 2.68
C LYS A 62 19.27 -1.00 2.04
N GLU A 63 18.39 -1.92 1.70
CA GLU A 63 17.12 -1.57 1.09
C GLU A 63 16.06 -1.30 2.16
N SER A 64 15.35 -0.20 2.04
CA SER A 64 14.24 0.14 2.91
C SER A 64 13.04 0.50 2.06
N ALA A 65 12.01 -0.35 2.10
CA ALA A 65 10.82 -0.17 1.30
C ALA A 65 9.68 0.40 2.12
N ARG A 66 8.81 1.14 1.42
CA ARG A 66 7.49 1.53 1.93
C ARG A 66 6.46 0.99 0.97
N VAL A 67 5.53 0.21 1.51
CA VAL A 67 4.42 -0.36 0.73
C VAL A 67 3.13 0.24 1.25
N LEU A 68 2.39 0.90 0.36
CA LEU A 68 1.12 1.50 0.70
C LEU A 68 0.00 0.59 0.22
N PHE A 69 -0.97 0.36 1.09
CA PHE A 69 -2.06 -0.55 0.81
C PHE A 69 -3.36 -0.10 1.47
N SER A 70 -4.47 -0.61 0.98
CA SER A 70 -5.79 -0.41 1.56
C SER A 70 -6.42 -1.73 1.93
N LYS A 71 -7.44 -1.68 2.80
CA LYS A 71 -8.28 -2.82 3.13
C LYS A 71 -9.62 -2.68 2.42
N SER A 72 -10.06 -3.74 1.74
CA SER A 72 -11.40 -3.80 1.21
C SER A 72 -12.40 -4.22 2.30
N LYS A 73 -13.70 -4.07 2.03
CA LYS A 73 -14.77 -4.43 2.97
C LYS A 73 -14.77 -5.92 3.32
N ASP A 74 -14.34 -6.75 2.40
CA ASP A 74 -14.25 -8.21 2.56
C ASP A 74 -12.94 -8.66 3.23
N GLY A 75 -12.12 -7.73 3.71
CA GLY A 75 -10.88 -8.03 4.42
C GLY A 75 -9.66 -8.27 3.55
N ASN A 76 -9.78 -8.14 2.24
CA ASN A 76 -8.65 -8.29 1.34
C ASN A 76 -7.74 -7.07 1.40
N LEU A 77 -6.44 -7.29 1.25
CA LEU A 77 -5.44 -6.23 1.21
C LEU A 77 -5.11 -5.91 -0.24
N LYS A 78 -5.17 -4.63 -0.59
CA LYS A 78 -4.85 -4.16 -1.95
C LYS A 78 -3.60 -3.30 -1.90
N ILE A 79 -2.53 -3.75 -2.53
CA ILE A 79 -1.30 -2.96 -2.64
C ILE A 79 -1.53 -1.88 -3.67
N ILE A 80 -1.38 -0.63 -3.23
CA ILE A 80 -1.64 0.56 -4.06
C ILE A 80 -0.36 1.06 -4.70
N HIS A 81 0.71 1.15 -3.92
CA HIS A 81 1.96 1.75 -4.35
C HIS A 81 3.11 1.27 -3.47
N ALA A 82 4.32 1.31 -4.00
CA ALA A 82 5.52 0.95 -3.25
C ALA A 82 6.72 1.73 -3.77
N PHE A 83 7.67 2.03 -2.88
CA PHE A 83 8.89 2.73 -3.25
C PHE A 83 10.02 2.42 -2.27
N LEU A 84 11.26 2.59 -2.72
CA LEU A 84 12.43 2.52 -1.84
C LEU A 84 12.65 3.88 -1.21
N LYS A 85 12.78 3.91 0.11
CA LYS A 85 12.86 5.16 0.85
C LYS A 85 14.30 5.52 1.18
N SER A 86 14.68 6.76 0.86
CA SER A 86 15.99 7.33 1.18
C SER A 86 15.93 8.47 2.18
N THR A 87 14.72 8.93 2.55
CA THR A 87 14.51 10.09 3.43
C THR A 87 13.58 9.73 4.59
N ARG A 88 13.57 10.57 5.65
CA ARG A 88 12.73 10.33 6.84
C ARG A 88 11.23 10.53 6.57
N LYS A 89 10.89 11.49 5.72
CA LYS A 89 9.49 11.80 5.39
C LYS A 89 9.07 11.08 4.12
N THR A 90 7.80 10.74 4.01
CA THR A 90 7.24 10.22 2.77
C THR A 90 7.34 11.31 1.70
N PRO A 91 8.02 11.05 0.56
CA PRO A 91 8.10 12.04 -0.51
C PRO A 91 6.71 12.40 -1.03
N ALA A 92 6.48 13.69 -1.28
CA ALA A 92 5.17 14.18 -1.74
C ALA A 92 4.72 13.49 -3.03
N LYS A 93 5.64 13.26 -3.96
CA LYS A 93 5.36 12.57 -5.22
C LYS A 93 4.77 11.18 -4.98
N GLU A 94 5.37 10.43 -4.07
CA GLU A 94 4.95 9.06 -3.76
C GLU A 94 3.59 9.04 -3.05
N ALA A 95 3.37 9.93 -2.10
CA ALA A 95 2.09 10.06 -1.41
C ALA A 95 0.96 10.45 -2.37
N GLN A 96 1.19 11.43 -3.23
CA GLN A 96 0.20 11.89 -4.21
C GLN A 96 -0.15 10.81 -5.22
N GLN A 97 0.84 10.04 -5.67
CA GLN A 97 0.62 8.93 -6.58
C GLN A 97 -0.22 7.82 -5.94
N ALA A 98 0.06 7.49 -4.68
CA ALA A 98 -0.71 6.50 -3.93
C ALA A 98 -2.17 6.95 -3.75
N ILE A 99 -2.39 8.21 -3.40
CA ILE A 99 -3.74 8.75 -3.21
C ILE A 99 -4.53 8.73 -4.52
N ALA A 100 -3.89 9.10 -5.63
CA ALA A 100 -4.55 9.07 -6.94
C ALA A 100 -5.00 7.66 -7.32
N ILE A 101 -4.14 6.67 -7.11
CA ILE A 101 -4.47 5.26 -7.37
C ILE A 101 -5.59 4.79 -6.45
N TYR A 102 -5.52 5.14 -5.16
CA TYR A 102 -6.53 4.77 -4.18
C TYR A 102 -7.91 5.31 -4.56
N GLN A 103 -7.99 6.58 -4.94
CA GLN A 103 -9.25 7.21 -5.35
C GLN A 103 -9.81 6.56 -6.62
N MET A 104 -8.95 6.21 -7.57
CA MET A 104 -9.36 5.54 -8.80
C MET A 104 -9.93 4.15 -8.51
N LEU A 105 -9.31 3.37 -7.63
CA LEU A 105 -9.79 2.05 -7.24
C LEU A 105 -11.14 2.12 -6.53
N GLU A 106 -11.34 3.09 -5.65
CA GLU A 106 -12.62 3.31 -4.96
C GLU A 106 -13.74 3.61 -5.97
N CYS A 107 -13.47 4.46 -6.96
CA CYS A 107 -14.42 4.74 -8.03
C CYS A 107 -14.78 3.50 -8.84
N LEU A 108 -13.79 2.69 -9.20
CA LEU A 108 -14.00 1.46 -9.95
C LEU A 108 -14.84 0.44 -9.16
N GLU A 109 -14.57 0.29 -7.88
CA GLU A 109 -15.34 -0.59 -7.01
C GLU A 109 -16.80 -0.16 -6.93
N THR A 110 -17.05 1.13 -6.80
CA THR A 110 -18.40 1.68 -6.78
C THR A 110 -19.15 1.38 -8.08
N VAL A 111 -18.51 1.59 -9.23
CA VAL A 111 -19.10 1.32 -10.53
C VAL A 111 -19.43 -0.16 -10.69
N ILE A 112 -18.53 -1.07 -10.30
CA ILE A 112 -18.75 -2.52 -10.37
C ILE A 112 -19.95 -2.93 -9.50
N TRP A 113 -20.07 -2.39 -8.28
CA TRP A 113 -21.20 -2.67 -7.40
C TRP A 113 -22.53 -2.22 -8.00
N ASP A 114 -22.57 -1.01 -8.56
CA ASP A 114 -23.77 -0.48 -9.20
C ASP A 114 -24.22 -1.34 -10.38
N GLU A 115 -23.28 -1.83 -11.19
CA GLU A 115 -23.58 -2.75 -12.31
C GLU A 115 -24.16 -4.06 -11.80
N GLN A 116 -23.67 -4.59 -10.69
CA GLN A 116 -24.19 -5.83 -10.10
C GLN A 116 -25.59 -5.67 -9.50
N LEU A 117 -25.93 -4.48 -9.06
CA LEU A 117 -27.25 -4.19 -8.48
C LEU A 117 -28.29 -3.86 -9.54
N ALA A 118 -27.85 -3.53 -10.71
CA ALA A 118 -28.74 -3.23 -11.85
C ALA A 118 -29.19 -4.50 -12.54
#